data_56347914bcedd972a7f5b51c56a38c18
#
_entry.id   56347914bcedd972a7f5b51c56a38c18
#
_cell.length_a   1.000
_cell.length_b   1.000
_cell.length_c   1.000
_cell.angle_alpha   90.00
_cell.angle_beta   90.00
_cell.angle_gamma   90.00
#
_symmetry.space_group_name_H-M   'P 1'
#
loop_
_entity.id
_entity.type
_entity.pdbx_description
1 polymer ?
#
loop_
_entity_poly.entity_id
_entity_poly.type
_entity_poly.pdbx_seq_one_letter_code
_entity_poly.pdbx_strand_id
1 'polypeptide(L)'
;MSDPRNDVLGLIRRAPTGEEHDTIRELWKRHSIAEDNRDLPGLLSTLTEDCVYELVQTGHRWEGHEGAARFYAGLLGGFPDIDFRLTDIVIGPQGVCEEADVTGTHEAEWLGIPPSGESLAWKVVIFFPWDPERRLFKGERVYTAGLPLPLAG
;
A
#
# COMPACT_ATOMS: atom_id res chain seq x y z
N MET A 1 -21.57 -3.97 19.31
CA MET A 1 -20.14 -4.24 19.04
C MET A 1 -19.55 -2.99 18.44
N SER A 2 -18.59 -2.38 19.12
CA SER A 2 -17.88 -1.23 18.54
C SER A 2 -17.08 -1.71 17.32
N ASP A 3 -17.14 -0.96 16.24
CA ASP A 3 -16.30 -1.21 15.06
C ASP A 3 -14.82 -1.18 15.52
N PRO A 4 -14.06 -2.27 15.32
CA PRO A 4 -12.64 -2.32 15.75
C PRO A 4 -11.77 -1.25 15.10
N ARG A 5 -12.26 -0.60 14.02
CA ARG A 5 -11.59 0.55 13.41
C ARG A 5 -11.69 1.83 14.24
N ASN A 6 -12.56 1.86 15.23
CA ASN A 6 -12.81 3.04 16.05
C ASN A 6 -12.11 3.04 17.42
N ASP A 7 -11.36 1.99 17.76
CA ASP A 7 -10.59 1.98 19.01
C ASP A 7 -9.18 2.57 18.84
N VAL A 8 -9.10 3.74 18.25
CA VAL A 8 -7.84 4.48 18.10
C VAL A 8 -7.20 4.77 19.46
N LEU A 9 -8.00 5.01 20.50
CA LEU A 9 -7.49 5.24 21.85
C LEU A 9 -6.86 3.97 22.45
N GLY A 10 -7.39 2.79 22.12
CA GLY A 10 -6.76 1.52 22.46
C GLY A 10 -5.43 1.35 21.76
N LEU A 11 -5.35 1.71 20.47
CA LEU A 11 -4.11 1.64 19.69
C LEU A 11 -3.00 2.53 20.24
N ILE A 12 -3.33 3.74 20.72
CA ILE A 12 -2.34 4.66 21.33
C ILE A 12 -1.70 4.03 22.59
N ARG A 13 -2.43 3.21 23.31
CA ARG A 13 -1.96 2.56 24.55
C ARG A 13 -1.20 1.27 24.29
N ARG A 14 -1.28 0.73 23.09
CA ARG A 14 -0.65 -0.52 22.73
C ARG A 14 0.84 -0.31 22.49
N ALA A 15 1.66 -1.01 23.26
CA ALA A 15 3.10 -1.04 23.05
C ALA A 15 3.48 -2.39 22.41
N PRO A 16 4.14 -2.41 21.25
CA PRO A 16 4.63 -3.64 20.66
C PRO A 16 5.83 -4.17 21.46
N THR A 17 6.02 -5.49 21.45
CA THR A 17 7.30 -6.07 21.88
C THR A 17 8.38 -5.82 20.85
N GLY A 18 9.66 -5.97 21.24
CA GLY A 18 10.78 -5.88 20.28
C GLY A 18 10.64 -6.90 19.15
N GLU A 19 10.19 -8.13 19.47
CA GLU A 19 9.94 -9.17 18.47
C GLU A 19 8.84 -8.78 17.48
N GLU A 20 7.74 -8.23 17.96
CA GLU A 20 6.65 -7.79 17.07
C GLU A 20 7.11 -6.66 16.15
N HIS A 21 7.84 -5.69 16.67
CA HIS A 21 8.42 -4.62 15.86
C HIS A 21 9.32 -5.17 14.78
N ASP A 22 10.21 -6.11 15.12
CA ASP A 22 11.11 -6.75 14.16
C ASP A 22 10.33 -7.55 13.10
N THR A 23 9.27 -8.25 13.52
CA THR A 23 8.40 -8.98 12.59
C THR A 23 7.72 -8.05 11.58
N ILE A 24 7.17 -6.93 12.04
CA ILE A 24 6.53 -5.93 11.16
C ILE A 24 7.56 -5.37 10.16
N ARG A 25 8.76 -5.02 10.66
CA ARG A 25 9.85 -4.51 9.81
C ARG A 25 10.25 -5.51 8.73
N GLU A 26 10.47 -6.77 9.10
CA GLU A 26 10.88 -7.80 8.13
C GLU A 26 9.76 -8.13 7.14
N LEU A 27 8.50 -8.09 7.56
CA LEU A 27 7.36 -8.27 6.67
C LEU A 27 7.28 -7.13 5.64
N TRP A 28 7.45 -5.89 6.09
CA TRP A 28 7.47 -4.73 5.20
C TRP A 28 8.62 -4.83 4.17
N LYS A 29 9.82 -5.23 4.62
CA LYS A 29 10.96 -5.44 3.72
C LYS A 29 10.66 -6.50 2.66
N ARG A 30 10.06 -7.63 3.06
CA ARG A 30 9.65 -8.68 2.12
C ARG A 30 8.63 -8.17 1.11
N HIS A 31 7.66 -7.39 1.57
CA HIS A 31 6.64 -6.76 0.72
C HIS A 31 7.28 -5.83 -0.31
N SER A 32 8.12 -4.91 0.15
CA SER A 32 8.81 -3.93 -0.68
C SER A 32 9.73 -4.58 -1.73
N ILE A 33 10.50 -5.60 -1.32
CA ILE A 33 11.37 -6.35 -2.23
C ILE A 33 10.55 -7.10 -3.29
N ALA A 34 9.42 -7.70 -2.91
CA ALA A 34 8.54 -8.39 -3.85
C ALA A 34 7.94 -7.41 -4.87
N GLU A 35 7.56 -6.22 -4.42
CA GLU A 35 7.07 -5.16 -5.32
C GLU A 35 8.14 -4.72 -6.31
N ASP A 36 9.35 -4.42 -5.86
CA ASP A 36 10.47 -4.03 -6.71
C ASP A 36 10.79 -5.10 -7.76
N ASN A 37 10.66 -6.36 -7.40
CA ASN A 37 10.91 -7.51 -8.28
C ASN A 37 9.70 -7.88 -9.14
N ARG A 38 8.56 -7.19 -9.02
CA ARG A 38 7.30 -7.53 -9.69
C ARG A 38 6.83 -8.96 -9.35
N ASP A 39 7.18 -9.42 -8.15
CA ASP A 39 6.81 -10.75 -7.62
C ASP A 39 5.42 -10.70 -6.96
N LEU A 40 4.38 -10.86 -7.77
CA LEU A 40 3.01 -10.82 -7.26
C LEU A 40 2.72 -11.89 -6.21
N PRO A 41 3.10 -13.17 -6.38
CA PRO A 41 2.93 -14.16 -5.31
C PRO A 41 3.62 -13.76 -4.01
N GLY A 42 4.83 -13.22 -4.08
CA GLY A 42 5.58 -12.71 -2.94
C GLY A 42 4.84 -11.56 -2.24
N LEU A 43 4.30 -10.61 -2.99
CA LEU A 43 3.46 -9.53 -2.48
C LEU A 43 2.24 -10.07 -1.73
N LEU A 44 1.47 -10.94 -2.36
CA LEU A 44 0.25 -11.50 -1.77
C LEU A 44 0.54 -12.30 -0.50
N SER A 45 1.73 -12.94 -0.41
CA SER A 45 2.13 -13.70 0.79
C SER A 45 2.28 -12.84 2.03
N THR A 46 2.41 -11.52 1.89
CA THR A 46 2.53 -10.57 3.01
C THR A 46 1.18 -10.02 3.48
N LEU A 47 0.10 -10.39 2.82
CA LEU A 47 -1.23 -9.82 3.00
C LEU A 47 -2.21 -10.85 3.57
N THR A 48 -3.13 -10.39 4.41
CA THR A 48 -4.26 -11.21 4.84
C THR A 48 -5.17 -11.52 3.65
N GLU A 49 -5.91 -12.63 3.69
CA GLU A 49 -6.82 -13.02 2.60
C GLU A 49 -7.92 -11.99 2.35
N ASP A 50 -8.34 -11.28 3.40
CA ASP A 50 -9.36 -10.24 3.36
C ASP A 50 -8.77 -8.82 3.30
N CYS A 51 -7.54 -8.68 2.80
CA CYS A 51 -6.86 -7.38 2.68
C CYS A 51 -7.67 -6.39 1.86
N VAL A 52 -7.47 -5.11 2.14
CA VAL A 52 -8.11 -4.02 1.38
C VAL A 52 -7.04 -3.02 0.96
N TYR A 53 -6.98 -2.77 -0.34
CA TYR A 53 -6.21 -1.67 -0.91
C TYR A 53 -7.15 -0.50 -1.15
N GLU A 54 -6.75 0.68 -0.75
CA GLU A 54 -7.55 1.89 -0.91
C GLU A 54 -6.68 3.03 -1.42
N LEU A 55 -7.08 3.63 -2.53
CA LEU A 55 -6.54 4.91 -2.99
C LEU A 55 -7.44 6.00 -2.42
N VAL A 56 -7.02 6.57 -1.29
CA VAL A 56 -7.86 7.41 -0.44
C VAL A 56 -8.32 8.67 -1.14
N GLN A 57 -7.44 9.29 -1.93
CA GLN A 57 -7.75 10.52 -2.66
C GLN A 57 -8.96 10.38 -3.58
N THR A 58 -9.15 9.20 -4.17
CA THR A 58 -10.18 8.96 -5.18
C THR A 58 -11.35 8.10 -4.70
N GLY A 59 -11.15 7.36 -3.58
CA GLY A 59 -12.11 6.41 -3.06
C GLY A 59 -12.11 5.04 -3.75
N HIS A 60 -11.15 4.77 -4.66
CA HIS A 60 -11.02 3.43 -5.25
C HIS A 60 -10.60 2.41 -4.19
N ARG A 61 -11.25 1.23 -4.24
CA ARG A 61 -10.99 0.12 -3.32
C ARG A 61 -10.86 -1.20 -4.07
N TRP A 62 -9.94 -2.04 -3.58
CA TRP A 62 -9.74 -3.41 -4.08
C TRP A 62 -9.71 -4.35 -2.88
N GLU A 63 -10.48 -5.42 -2.92
CA GLU A 63 -10.68 -6.31 -1.79
C GLU A 63 -10.12 -7.71 -2.05
N GLY A 64 -9.49 -8.29 -1.02
CA GLY A 64 -8.90 -9.62 -1.04
C GLY A 64 -7.65 -9.71 -1.91
N HIS A 65 -7.07 -10.90 -1.96
CA HIS A 65 -5.88 -11.17 -2.81
C HIS A 65 -6.15 -10.91 -4.28
N GLU A 66 -7.35 -11.25 -4.75
CA GLU A 66 -7.75 -10.97 -6.14
C GLU A 66 -7.82 -9.45 -6.40
N GLY A 67 -8.37 -8.69 -5.47
CA GLY A 67 -8.38 -7.23 -5.55
C GLY A 67 -6.98 -6.63 -5.55
N ALA A 68 -6.12 -7.08 -4.64
CA ALA A 68 -4.72 -6.65 -4.58
C ALA A 68 -3.98 -6.96 -5.89
N ALA A 69 -4.21 -8.15 -6.45
CA ALA A 69 -3.63 -8.52 -7.75
C ALA A 69 -4.08 -7.58 -8.87
N ARG A 70 -5.37 -7.19 -8.89
CA ARG A 70 -5.88 -6.20 -9.86
C ARG A 70 -5.27 -4.81 -9.66
N PHE A 71 -5.10 -4.38 -8.41
CA PHE A 71 -4.44 -3.12 -8.10
C PHE A 71 -3.03 -3.07 -8.69
N TYR A 72 -2.22 -4.10 -8.42
CA TYR A 72 -0.84 -4.16 -8.95
C TYR A 72 -0.80 -4.33 -10.47
N ALA A 73 -1.66 -5.14 -11.04
CA ALA A 73 -1.74 -5.29 -12.49
C ALA A 73 -2.03 -3.95 -13.19
N GLY A 74 -2.96 -3.17 -12.64
CA GLY A 74 -3.29 -1.84 -13.15
C GLY A 74 -2.14 -0.85 -13.00
N LEU A 75 -1.56 -0.77 -11.81
CA LEU A 75 -0.47 0.16 -11.51
C LEU A 75 0.79 -0.16 -12.32
N LEU A 76 1.24 -1.41 -12.28
CA LEU A 76 2.46 -1.84 -12.97
C LEU A 76 2.27 -1.92 -14.49
N GLY A 77 1.04 -2.16 -14.95
CA GLY A 77 0.71 -2.05 -16.37
C GLY A 77 0.68 -0.61 -16.86
N GLY A 78 0.10 0.29 -16.08
CA GLY A 78 0.05 1.73 -16.37
C GLY A 78 1.42 2.40 -16.36
N PHE A 79 2.25 2.00 -15.41
CA PHE A 79 3.61 2.54 -15.20
C PHE A 79 4.63 1.41 -15.07
N PRO A 80 5.04 0.76 -16.18
CA PRO A 80 5.95 -0.40 -16.12
C PRO A 80 7.31 -0.11 -15.48
N ASP A 81 7.78 1.14 -15.56
CA ASP A 81 9.03 1.62 -14.99
C ASP A 81 8.85 2.31 -13.63
N ILE A 82 7.71 2.10 -12.95
CA ILE A 82 7.44 2.74 -11.67
C ILE A 82 8.55 2.45 -10.66
N ASP A 83 8.98 3.52 -9.98
CA ASP A 83 10.00 3.48 -8.94
C ASP A 83 9.53 4.25 -7.71
N PHE A 84 9.66 3.60 -6.55
CA PHE A 84 9.32 4.17 -5.25
C PHE A 84 10.61 4.45 -4.48
N ARG A 85 10.97 5.70 -4.35
CA ARG A 85 12.11 6.10 -3.54
C ARG A 85 11.65 6.47 -2.14
N LEU A 86 11.85 5.58 -1.19
CA LEU A 86 11.52 5.79 0.21
C LEU A 86 12.22 7.04 0.77
N THR A 87 11.47 7.96 1.33
CA THR A 87 11.96 9.19 1.93
C THR A 87 11.81 9.21 3.45
N ASP A 88 10.81 8.53 3.99
CA ASP A 88 10.59 8.40 5.43
C ASP A 88 9.79 7.13 5.74
N ILE A 89 9.92 6.60 6.97
CA ILE A 89 9.19 5.42 7.42
C ILE A 89 9.05 5.42 8.94
N VAL A 90 7.84 5.08 9.39
CA VAL A 90 7.54 4.88 10.81
C VAL A 90 6.92 3.50 11.00
N ILE A 91 7.41 2.75 11.98
CA ILE A 91 6.87 1.45 12.37
C ILE A 91 6.33 1.55 13.79
N GLY A 92 5.11 1.11 13.98
CA GLY A 92 4.42 1.12 15.26
C GLY A 92 3.49 -0.08 15.42
N PRO A 93 2.76 -0.16 16.56
CA PRO A 93 1.87 -1.29 16.84
C PRO A 93 0.69 -1.39 15.88
N GLN A 94 0.38 -0.31 15.14
CA GLN A 94 -0.68 -0.29 14.13
C GLN A 94 -0.20 -0.78 12.77
N GLY A 95 1.10 -0.82 12.53
CA GLY A 95 1.71 -1.19 11.26
C GLY A 95 2.80 -0.25 10.81
N VAL A 96 2.86 0.00 9.51
CA VAL A 96 3.89 0.84 8.88
C VAL A 96 3.24 2.02 8.19
N CYS A 97 3.85 3.18 8.34
CA CYS A 97 3.54 4.36 7.53
C CYS A 97 4.82 4.78 6.81
N GLU A 98 4.80 4.78 5.49
CA GLU A 98 5.94 5.20 4.67
C GLU A 98 5.60 6.43 3.83
N GLU A 99 6.65 7.19 3.50
CA GLU A 99 6.59 8.27 2.52
C GLU A 99 7.58 7.98 1.42
N ALA A 100 7.18 8.18 0.18
CA ALA A 100 8.06 7.97 -0.97
C ALA A 100 7.84 9.01 -2.07
N ASP A 101 8.93 9.33 -2.77
CA ASP A 101 8.87 9.97 -4.08
C ASP A 101 8.70 8.88 -5.15
N VAL A 102 7.70 9.05 -6.01
CA VAL A 102 7.37 8.09 -7.05
C VAL A 102 7.61 8.71 -8.41
N THR A 103 8.20 7.94 -9.31
CA THR A 103 8.34 8.28 -10.71
C THR A 103 7.86 7.15 -11.59
N GLY A 104 7.36 7.46 -12.78
CA GLY A 104 6.94 6.47 -13.75
C GLY A 104 6.51 7.10 -15.06
N THR A 105 6.58 6.32 -16.14
CA THR A 105 6.10 6.71 -17.46
C THR A 105 4.71 6.11 -17.68
N HIS A 106 3.72 6.95 -18.00
CA HIS A 106 2.34 6.52 -18.19
C HIS A 106 2.15 5.90 -19.57
N GLU A 107 2.25 4.57 -19.64
CA GLU A 107 2.29 3.83 -20.91
C GLU A 107 1.00 3.06 -21.24
N ALA A 108 0.13 2.83 -20.25
CA ALA A 108 -1.16 2.18 -20.45
C ALA A 108 -2.25 2.85 -19.61
N GLU A 109 -3.52 2.58 -19.94
CA GLU A 109 -4.64 3.11 -19.17
C GLU A 109 -4.54 2.73 -17.69
N TRP A 110 -4.79 3.70 -16.81
CA TRP A 110 -4.85 3.50 -15.38
C TRP A 110 -5.98 4.33 -14.77
N LEU A 111 -6.86 3.71 -14.03
CA LEU A 111 -8.04 4.33 -13.40
C LEU A 111 -8.93 5.11 -14.39
N GLY A 112 -9.07 4.62 -15.61
CA GLY A 112 -9.83 5.29 -16.67
C GLY A 112 -9.09 6.42 -17.36
N ILE A 113 -7.84 6.72 -16.99
CA ILE A 113 -7.02 7.75 -17.63
C ILE A 113 -6.23 7.11 -18.77
N PRO A 114 -6.39 7.57 -20.01
CA PRO A 114 -5.61 7.05 -21.14
C PRO A 114 -4.12 7.41 -20.99
N PRO A 115 -3.21 6.59 -21.55
CA PRO A 115 -1.78 6.85 -21.45
C PRO A 115 -1.38 8.13 -22.16
N SER A 116 -0.49 8.90 -21.51
CA SER A 116 0.10 10.12 -22.09
C SER A 116 1.47 9.90 -22.71
N GLY A 117 2.17 8.82 -22.31
CA GLY A 117 3.58 8.59 -22.64
C GLY A 117 4.54 9.50 -21.90
N GLU A 118 4.04 10.33 -20.97
CA GLU A 118 4.85 11.27 -20.20
C GLU A 118 5.46 10.62 -18.97
N SER A 119 6.68 11.05 -18.62
CA SER A 119 7.27 10.78 -17.31
C SER A 119 6.60 11.66 -16.26
N LEU A 120 6.04 11.02 -15.25
CA LEU A 120 5.36 11.68 -14.15
C LEU A 120 6.15 11.50 -12.85
N ALA A 121 6.01 12.47 -11.95
CA ALA A 121 6.57 12.41 -10.61
C ALA A 121 5.51 12.87 -9.61
N TRP A 122 5.34 12.09 -8.53
CA TRP A 122 4.39 12.42 -7.47
C TRP A 122 4.88 11.89 -6.12
N LYS A 123 4.16 12.19 -5.06
CA LYS A 123 4.46 11.68 -3.72
C LYS A 123 3.35 10.76 -3.25
N VAL A 124 3.73 9.78 -2.45
CA VAL A 124 2.79 8.92 -1.74
C VAL A 124 3.10 8.87 -0.25
N VAL A 125 2.05 8.73 0.54
CA VAL A 125 2.11 8.23 1.90
C VAL A 125 1.28 6.97 1.92
N ILE A 126 1.86 5.86 2.37
CA ILE A 126 1.19 4.56 2.39
C ILE A 126 1.16 4.05 3.82
N PHE A 127 -0.03 3.74 4.30
CA PHE A 127 -0.23 3.08 5.57
C PHE A 127 -0.54 1.60 5.36
N PHE A 128 0.27 0.74 5.98
CA PHE A 128 0.13 -0.73 5.98
C PHE A 128 -0.44 -1.16 7.33
N PRO A 129 -1.75 -1.39 7.46
CA PRO A 129 -2.34 -1.83 8.72
C PRO A 129 -1.86 -3.24 9.07
N TRP A 130 -1.40 -3.41 10.31
CA TRP A 130 -0.91 -4.69 10.84
C TRP A 130 -2.01 -5.50 11.49
N ASP A 131 -2.06 -6.80 11.21
CA ASP A 131 -2.87 -7.76 11.92
C ASP A 131 -1.97 -8.56 12.89
N PRO A 132 -2.05 -8.32 14.20
CA PRO A 132 -1.18 -8.99 15.17
C PRO A 132 -1.51 -10.48 15.36
N GLU A 133 -2.70 -10.91 14.99
CA GLU A 133 -3.15 -12.30 15.10
C GLU A 133 -2.62 -13.14 13.95
N ARG A 134 -2.83 -12.68 12.72
CA ARG A 134 -2.37 -13.34 11.50
C ARG A 134 -0.91 -13.03 11.17
N ARG A 135 -0.35 -11.97 11.76
CA ARG A 135 1.04 -11.49 11.55
C ARG A 135 1.30 -11.14 10.07
N LEU A 136 0.34 -10.49 9.45
CA LEU A 136 0.35 -10.03 8.06
C LEU A 136 -0.23 -8.62 7.97
N PHE A 137 -0.01 -7.93 6.84
CA PHE A 137 -0.66 -6.66 6.57
C PHE A 137 -2.10 -6.87 6.09
N LYS A 138 -2.98 -5.97 6.51
CA LYS A 138 -4.39 -5.96 6.10
C LYS A 138 -4.62 -5.17 4.80
N GLY A 139 -3.58 -4.90 4.04
CA GLY A 139 -3.61 -4.14 2.80
C GLY A 139 -2.89 -2.81 2.90
N GLU A 140 -3.31 -1.84 2.11
CA GLU A 140 -2.69 -0.52 2.06
C GLU A 140 -3.74 0.58 1.96
N ARG A 141 -3.49 1.70 2.63
CA ARG A 141 -4.16 2.97 2.34
C ARG A 141 -3.16 3.92 1.71
N VAL A 142 -3.37 4.24 0.44
CA VAL A 142 -2.46 5.07 -0.35
C VAL A 142 -3.02 6.48 -0.44
N TYR A 143 -2.20 7.44 -0.03
CA TYR A 143 -2.46 8.87 -0.14
C TYR A 143 -1.49 9.44 -1.17
N THR A 144 -1.99 10.14 -2.18
CA THR A 144 -1.16 10.71 -3.25
C THR A 144 -1.18 12.23 -3.20
N ALA A 145 -0.06 12.83 -3.64
CA ALA A 145 0.06 14.28 -3.81
C ALA A 145 0.78 14.59 -5.12
N GLY A 146 0.26 15.54 -5.88
CA GLY A 146 0.85 15.98 -7.16
C GLY A 146 0.40 15.19 -8.38
N LEU A 147 -0.53 14.24 -8.22
CA LEU A 147 -1.09 13.47 -9.32
C LEU A 147 -2.61 13.71 -9.37
N PRO A 148 -3.13 14.37 -10.43
CA PRO A 148 -4.57 14.57 -10.58
C PRO A 148 -5.25 13.26 -10.97
N LEU A 149 -6.14 12.77 -10.11
CA LEU A 149 -6.84 11.50 -10.29
C LEU A 149 -8.35 11.71 -10.26
N PRO A 150 -9.12 10.97 -11.09
CA PRO A 150 -10.58 11.01 -11.05
C PRO A 150 -11.11 10.30 -9.80
N LEU A 151 -12.24 10.77 -9.30
CA LEU A 151 -12.95 10.06 -8.24
C LEU A 151 -13.49 8.73 -8.76
N ALA A 152 -13.58 7.74 -7.89
CA ALA A 152 -14.25 6.48 -8.18
C ALA A 152 -15.74 6.74 -8.42
N GLY A 153 -16.27 6.09 -9.46
CA GLY A 153 -17.68 6.16 -9.82
C GLY A 153 -18.58 5.35 -8.89
#